data_b4a656ad2a94ec7880908e4361f8dbd9
#
_entry.id   b4a656ad2a94ec7880908e4361f8dbd9
#
_cell.length_a   1.000
_cell.length_b   1.000
_cell.length_c   1.000
_cell.angle_alpha   90.00
_cell.angle_beta   90.00
_cell.angle_gamma   90.00
#
_symmetry.space_group_name_H-M   'P 1'
#
loop_
_entity.id
_entity.type
_entity.pdbx_description
1 polymer ?
#
loop_
_entity_poly.entity_id
_entity_poly.type
_entity_poly.pdbx_seq_one_letter_code
_entity_poly.pdbx_strand_id
1 'polypeptide(L)'
;GGKTLEEDWQYRVDGSTVTLNKAAVASFGENGASYADFTFVMSSGRNPVLRVNYVTTYALTANVVDDLGLPIEGASVTFQPEDAESGTAEQFAYTDRDGRATVYVKRGSYKVTVTHERFTETLSQNVKVSSARTVKLTGEILETVQIVVTNSYGALLSGAIVTVGGKSVTTGMDGTASFSLKRGNYVAQIACTGYATQSLQLPVTGSLRERVELK
;
A
#
# COMPACT_ATOMS: atom_id res chain seq x y z
N GLY A 1 -6.52 44.96 -7.31
CA GLY A 1 -6.35 45.33 -8.71
C GLY A 1 -6.23 44.13 -9.57
N GLY A 2 -7.01 44.06 -10.66
CA GLY A 2 -6.95 42.93 -11.61
C GLY A 2 -5.60 42.89 -12.32
N LYS A 3 -5.13 41.70 -12.62
CA LYS A 3 -3.93 41.45 -13.44
C LYS A 3 -4.38 40.98 -14.82
N THR A 4 -3.87 41.62 -15.89
CA THR A 4 -4.13 41.16 -17.27
C THR A 4 -3.24 39.97 -17.60
N LEU A 5 -3.83 38.96 -18.23
CA LEU A 5 -3.08 37.80 -18.74
C LEU A 5 -2.45 38.13 -20.10
N GLU A 6 -1.31 37.51 -20.38
CA GLU A 6 -0.57 37.63 -21.64
C GLU A 6 -0.96 36.51 -22.60
N GLU A 7 -1.32 36.89 -23.85
CA GLU A 7 -1.63 35.95 -24.91
C GLU A 7 -0.37 35.17 -25.32
N ASP A 8 -0.57 33.98 -25.88
CA ASP A 8 0.45 33.01 -26.29
C ASP A 8 1.29 32.40 -25.15
N TRP A 9 1.25 32.99 -23.96
CA TRP A 9 1.94 32.46 -22.80
C TRP A 9 0.99 31.97 -21.68
N GLN A 10 0.04 32.83 -21.26
CA GLN A 10 -0.89 32.51 -20.17
C GLN A 10 -2.26 32.06 -20.71
N TYR A 11 -2.61 32.46 -21.92
CA TYR A 11 -3.80 31.99 -22.62
C TYR A 11 -3.58 31.99 -24.13
N ARG A 12 -4.42 31.26 -24.85
CA ARG A 12 -4.45 31.23 -26.31
C ARG A 12 -5.88 31.35 -26.79
N VAL A 13 -6.09 32.10 -27.89
CA VAL A 13 -7.37 32.21 -28.58
C VAL A 13 -7.30 31.46 -29.88
N ASP A 14 -8.29 30.58 -30.13
CA ASP A 14 -8.48 29.88 -31.42
C ASP A 14 -9.95 29.93 -31.80
N GLY A 15 -10.28 30.82 -32.75
CA GLY A 15 -11.64 31.12 -33.13
C GLY A 15 -12.48 31.64 -31.98
N SER A 16 -13.47 30.87 -31.54
CA SER A 16 -14.33 31.18 -30.39
C SER A 16 -13.88 30.51 -29.10
N THR A 17 -12.75 29.82 -29.12
CA THR A 17 -12.22 29.05 -27.95
C THR A 17 -11.06 29.81 -27.29
N VAL A 18 -11.15 29.99 -25.99
CA VAL A 18 -10.04 30.52 -25.16
C VAL A 18 -9.51 29.39 -24.29
N THR A 19 -8.24 29.05 -24.46
CA THR A 19 -7.54 28.05 -23.66
C THR A 19 -6.62 28.75 -22.66
N LEU A 20 -6.84 28.54 -21.35
CA LEU A 20 -5.98 29.03 -20.28
C LEU A 20 -4.83 28.06 -20.03
N ASN A 21 -3.60 28.58 -19.87
CA ASN A 21 -2.45 27.78 -19.49
C ASN A 21 -2.61 27.31 -18.04
N LYS A 22 -2.46 25.98 -17.81
CA LYS A 22 -2.63 25.34 -16.51
C LYS A 22 -1.69 25.94 -15.44
N ALA A 23 -0.43 26.20 -15.78
CA ALA A 23 0.55 26.77 -14.85
C ALA A 23 0.20 28.22 -14.49
N ALA A 24 -0.24 29.02 -15.46
CA ALA A 24 -0.68 30.37 -15.22
C ALA A 24 -1.91 30.41 -14.31
N VAL A 25 -2.91 29.56 -14.56
CA VAL A 25 -4.10 29.45 -13.69
C VAL A 25 -3.70 29.02 -12.26
N ALA A 26 -2.80 28.04 -12.12
CA ALA A 26 -2.35 27.55 -10.82
C ALA A 26 -1.63 28.64 -10.00
N SER A 27 -0.85 29.53 -10.64
CA SER A 27 -0.09 30.59 -9.96
C SER A 27 -0.97 31.59 -9.18
N PHE A 28 -2.24 31.74 -9.55
CA PHE A 28 -3.19 32.59 -8.81
C PHE A 28 -3.67 31.95 -7.49
N GLY A 29 -3.52 30.62 -7.34
CA GLY A 29 -3.84 29.89 -6.11
C GLY A 29 -2.69 29.82 -5.10
N GLU A 30 -1.44 30.10 -5.52
CA GLU A 30 -0.23 29.92 -4.69
C GLU A 30 -0.20 30.79 -3.43
N ASN A 31 -0.94 31.90 -3.43
CA ASN A 31 -1.04 32.82 -2.28
C ASN A 31 -2.18 32.47 -1.30
N GLY A 32 -2.72 31.24 -1.37
CA GLY A 32 -3.79 30.78 -0.50
C GLY A 32 -5.18 31.31 -0.90
N ALA A 33 -5.33 31.82 -2.12
CA ALA A 33 -6.63 32.20 -2.65
C ALA A 33 -7.52 30.95 -2.80
N SER A 34 -8.78 31.05 -2.43
CA SER A 34 -9.75 29.95 -2.60
C SER A 34 -10.37 29.93 -4.00
N TYR A 35 -10.27 31.01 -4.75
CA TYR A 35 -10.70 31.12 -6.14
C TYR A 35 -10.00 32.28 -6.87
N ALA A 36 -10.05 32.25 -8.20
CA ALA A 36 -9.75 33.38 -9.08
C ALA A 36 -10.87 33.55 -10.12
N ASP A 37 -11.24 34.80 -10.40
CA ASP A 37 -12.18 35.16 -11.43
C ASP A 37 -11.43 35.67 -12.67
N PHE A 38 -11.60 35.01 -13.79
CA PHE A 38 -11.06 35.38 -15.10
C PHE A 38 -12.16 36.08 -15.89
N THR A 39 -12.03 37.38 -16.13
CA THR A 39 -12.96 38.17 -16.91
C THR A 39 -12.46 38.25 -18.35
N PHE A 40 -13.27 37.80 -19.30
CA PHE A 40 -12.99 37.95 -20.71
C PHE A 40 -13.56 39.26 -21.20
N VAL A 41 -12.68 40.23 -21.54
CA VAL A 41 -13.10 41.55 -22.04
C VAL A 41 -13.44 41.42 -23.51
N MET A 42 -14.73 41.59 -23.81
CA MET A 42 -15.26 41.52 -25.16
C MET A 42 -15.31 42.90 -25.82
N SER A 43 -15.13 42.97 -27.14
CA SER A 43 -15.24 44.23 -27.90
C SER A 43 -16.65 44.78 -27.92
N SER A 44 -17.67 43.96 -27.69
CA SER A 44 -19.06 44.33 -27.55
C SER A 44 -19.82 43.31 -26.70
N GLY A 45 -20.88 43.76 -26.02
CA GLY A 45 -21.72 42.91 -25.18
C GLY A 45 -21.22 42.81 -23.71
N ARG A 46 -21.63 41.75 -23.02
CA ARG A 46 -21.22 41.48 -21.64
C ARG A 46 -19.89 40.78 -21.61
N ASN A 47 -19.07 41.13 -20.60
CA ASN A 47 -17.82 40.39 -20.30
C ASN A 47 -18.14 39.17 -19.48
N PRO A 48 -17.98 37.94 -20.03
CA PRO A 48 -18.17 36.72 -19.25
C PRO A 48 -17.07 36.56 -18.19
N VAL A 49 -17.41 35.93 -17.06
CA VAL A 49 -16.49 35.63 -15.98
C VAL A 49 -16.45 34.12 -15.73
N LEU A 50 -15.26 33.57 -15.81
CA LEU A 50 -14.98 32.18 -15.40
C LEU A 50 -14.42 32.20 -13.98
N ARG A 51 -15.10 31.58 -13.03
CA ARG A 51 -14.55 31.34 -11.69
C ARG A 51 -13.83 30.02 -11.63
N VAL A 52 -12.56 30.04 -11.27
CA VAL A 52 -11.74 28.86 -10.97
C VAL A 52 -11.57 28.75 -9.47
N ASN A 53 -12.09 27.69 -8.88
CA ASN A 53 -11.91 27.41 -7.45
C ASN A 53 -10.63 26.58 -7.23
N TYR A 54 -9.81 27.00 -6.28
CA TYR A 54 -8.62 26.29 -5.85
C TYR A 54 -8.94 25.42 -4.64
N VAL A 55 -8.49 24.19 -4.72
CA VAL A 55 -8.64 23.23 -3.63
C VAL A 55 -7.27 22.96 -3.05
N THR A 56 -7.04 23.36 -1.80
CA THR A 56 -5.81 23.03 -1.09
C THR A 56 -5.81 21.53 -0.76
N THR A 57 -4.76 20.84 -1.21
CA THR A 57 -4.53 19.44 -0.87
C THR A 57 -3.24 19.28 -0.09
N TYR A 58 -3.19 18.25 0.73
CA TYR A 58 -2.06 17.90 1.57
C TYR A 58 -1.60 16.48 1.27
N ALA A 59 -0.30 16.24 1.31
CA ALA A 59 0.24 14.90 1.20
C ALA A 59 -0.17 14.07 2.42
N LEU A 60 -0.87 12.96 2.20
CA LEU A 60 -1.16 11.93 3.18
C LEU A 60 -0.39 10.68 2.79
N THR A 61 0.59 10.31 3.62
CA THR A 61 1.47 9.17 3.38
C THR A 61 1.19 8.06 4.39
N ALA A 62 0.95 6.86 3.92
CA ALA A 62 1.02 5.64 4.72
C ALA A 62 2.46 5.12 4.68
N ASN A 63 3.05 4.86 5.85
CA ASN A 63 4.33 4.17 6.01
C ASN A 63 4.05 2.79 6.59
N VAL A 64 4.16 1.76 5.76
CA VAL A 64 3.78 0.38 6.07
C VAL A 64 5.04 -0.44 6.34
N VAL A 65 5.10 -1.02 7.53
CA VAL A 65 6.23 -1.84 7.97
C VAL A 65 5.75 -3.15 8.59
N ASP A 66 6.65 -4.13 8.65
CA ASP A 66 6.42 -5.35 9.42
C ASP A 66 6.67 -5.15 10.92
N ASP A 67 6.51 -6.22 11.70
CA ASP A 67 6.73 -6.27 13.16
C ASP A 67 8.20 -6.04 13.57
N LEU A 68 9.17 -6.14 12.65
CA LEU A 68 10.57 -5.77 12.84
C LEU A 68 10.88 -4.34 12.39
N GLY A 69 9.90 -3.62 11.83
CA GLY A 69 10.07 -2.28 11.28
C GLY A 69 10.64 -2.24 9.87
N LEU A 70 10.73 -3.38 9.17
CA LEU A 70 11.16 -3.43 7.79
C LEU A 70 10.03 -2.98 6.85
N PRO A 71 10.34 -2.22 5.79
CA PRO A 71 9.33 -1.72 4.86
C PRO A 71 8.65 -2.86 4.10
N ILE A 72 7.36 -2.69 3.83
CA ILE A 72 6.56 -3.61 3.02
C ILE A 72 6.26 -2.93 1.68
N GLU A 73 6.89 -3.42 0.61
CA GLU A 73 6.63 -3.02 -0.78
C GLU A 73 5.37 -3.72 -1.31
N GLY A 74 4.60 -3.03 -2.17
CA GLY A 74 3.45 -3.60 -2.88
C GLY A 74 2.18 -3.75 -2.05
N ALA A 75 2.16 -3.27 -0.80
CA ALA A 75 0.93 -3.25 -0.01
C ALA A 75 -0.11 -2.32 -0.64
N SER A 76 -1.35 -2.78 -0.76
CA SER A 76 -2.47 -1.97 -1.22
C SER A 76 -2.96 -1.07 -0.09
N VAL A 77 -2.98 0.23 -0.33
CA VAL A 77 -3.41 1.24 0.63
C VAL A 77 -4.61 1.99 0.10
N THR A 78 -5.67 2.00 0.88
CA THR A 78 -6.91 2.73 0.63
C THR A 78 -7.00 3.91 1.58
N PHE A 79 -7.32 5.09 1.04
CA PHE A 79 -7.54 6.33 1.80
C PHE A 79 -8.99 6.74 1.62
N GLN A 80 -9.82 6.37 2.57
CA GLN A 80 -11.27 6.59 2.53
C GLN A 80 -11.65 7.85 3.33
N PRO A 81 -12.32 8.85 2.69
CA PRO A 81 -12.86 9.99 3.40
C PRO A 81 -13.93 9.57 4.42
N GLU A 82 -13.93 10.17 5.61
CA GLU A 82 -14.89 9.88 6.69
C GLU A 82 -15.80 11.07 7.00
N ASP A 83 -15.50 12.27 6.47
CA ASP A 83 -16.31 13.46 6.70
C ASP A 83 -16.51 14.30 5.42
N ALA A 84 -17.42 15.27 5.47
CA ALA A 84 -17.72 16.15 4.34
C ALA A 84 -16.56 17.06 3.94
N GLU A 85 -15.63 17.41 4.87
CA GLU A 85 -14.47 18.25 4.59
C GLU A 85 -13.45 17.49 3.73
N SER A 86 -13.27 16.19 3.96
CA SER A 86 -12.34 15.34 3.21
C SER A 86 -12.81 15.05 1.78
N GLY A 87 -14.10 15.15 1.53
CA GLY A 87 -14.71 14.87 0.22
C GLY A 87 -15.30 13.46 0.14
N THR A 88 -15.63 13.03 -1.08
CA THR A 88 -16.37 11.77 -1.31
C THR A 88 -15.59 10.72 -2.09
N ALA A 89 -14.43 11.08 -2.64
CA ALA A 89 -13.65 10.17 -3.47
C ALA A 89 -12.60 9.43 -2.64
N GLU A 90 -12.69 8.11 -2.64
CA GLU A 90 -11.66 7.21 -2.14
C GLU A 90 -10.44 7.23 -3.07
N GLN A 91 -9.24 7.13 -2.52
CA GLN A 91 -7.99 7.07 -3.28
C GLN A 91 -7.23 5.80 -2.92
N PHE A 92 -6.50 5.29 -3.91
CA PHE A 92 -5.68 4.09 -3.79
C PHE A 92 -4.23 4.37 -4.16
N ALA A 93 -3.31 3.71 -3.47
CA ALA A 93 -1.91 3.67 -3.83
C ALA A 93 -1.30 2.34 -3.38
N TYR A 94 -0.18 1.96 -3.99
CA TYR A 94 0.65 0.85 -3.53
C TYR A 94 1.89 1.40 -2.85
N THR A 95 2.38 0.69 -1.83
CA THR A 95 3.64 1.06 -1.18
C THR A 95 4.83 0.80 -2.11
N ASP A 96 5.76 1.73 -2.09
CA ASP A 96 7.07 1.62 -2.76
C ASP A 96 8.05 0.76 -1.93
N ARG A 97 9.33 0.71 -2.37
CA ARG A 97 10.40 -0.05 -1.71
C ARG A 97 10.72 0.42 -0.30
N ASP A 98 10.37 1.68 0.01
CA ASP A 98 10.52 2.25 1.35
C ASP A 98 9.27 2.04 2.23
N GLY A 99 8.30 1.26 1.73
CA GLY A 99 7.03 0.97 2.39
C GLY A 99 6.07 2.17 2.40
N ARG A 100 6.21 3.11 1.46
CA ARG A 100 5.43 4.36 1.45
C ARG A 100 4.42 4.40 0.32
N ALA A 101 3.19 4.80 0.65
CA ALA A 101 2.14 5.12 -0.31
C ALA A 101 1.64 6.54 -0.02
N THR A 102 1.68 7.43 -1.00
CA THR A 102 1.32 8.85 -0.84
C THR A 102 0.22 9.24 -1.80
N VAL A 103 -0.79 9.91 -1.28
CA VAL A 103 -1.86 10.56 -2.03
C VAL A 103 -1.97 12.03 -1.63
N TYR A 104 -2.65 12.83 -2.46
CA TYR A 104 -2.94 14.24 -2.15
C TYR A 104 -4.43 14.39 -1.87
N VAL A 105 -4.76 14.79 -0.65
CA VAL A 105 -6.13 14.83 -0.14
C VAL A 105 -6.49 16.21 0.40
N LYS A 106 -7.77 16.52 0.44
CA LYS A 106 -8.29 17.73 1.10
C LYS A 106 -8.09 17.62 2.62
N ARG A 107 -8.25 18.75 3.32
CA ARG A 107 -8.44 18.75 4.76
C ARG A 107 -9.62 17.87 5.14
N GLY A 108 -9.53 17.11 6.25
CA GLY A 108 -10.62 16.26 6.73
C GLY A 108 -10.14 15.02 7.46
N SER A 109 -11.06 14.12 7.74
CA SER A 109 -10.81 12.84 8.41
C SER A 109 -10.79 11.70 7.39
N TYR A 110 -9.81 10.83 7.53
CA TYR A 110 -9.60 9.70 6.62
C TYR A 110 -9.38 8.41 7.39
N LYS A 111 -9.96 7.33 6.92
CA LYS A 111 -9.60 5.98 7.30
C LYS A 111 -8.56 5.46 6.30
N VAL A 112 -7.37 5.16 6.80
CA VAL A 112 -6.31 4.53 6.01
C VAL A 112 -6.36 3.03 6.27
N THR A 113 -6.57 2.24 5.23
CA THR A 113 -6.66 0.77 5.31
C THR A 113 -5.55 0.16 4.45
N VAL A 114 -4.87 -0.84 4.98
CA VAL A 114 -3.75 -1.51 4.30
C VAL A 114 -4.00 -3.01 4.25
N THR A 115 -3.83 -3.59 3.07
CA THR A 115 -3.86 -5.05 2.86
C THR A 115 -2.59 -5.49 2.14
N HIS A 116 -2.08 -6.66 2.51
CA HIS A 116 -0.96 -7.31 1.86
C HIS A 116 -1.05 -8.82 2.09
N GLU A 117 -0.66 -9.65 1.10
CA GLU A 117 -0.78 -11.12 1.17
C GLU A 117 -0.01 -11.76 2.33
N ARG A 118 1.09 -11.11 2.76
CA ARG A 118 1.91 -11.56 3.89
C ARG A 118 1.36 -11.14 5.24
N PHE A 119 0.41 -10.21 5.32
CA PHE A 119 -0.17 -9.80 6.60
C PHE A 119 -1.16 -10.82 7.14
N THR A 120 -1.16 -10.97 8.46
CA THR A 120 -2.12 -11.83 9.15
C THR A 120 -3.53 -11.26 9.19
N GLU A 121 -3.64 -9.93 9.04
CA GLU A 121 -4.90 -9.18 9.09
C GLU A 121 -4.82 -7.87 8.29
N THR A 122 -5.96 -7.30 8.00
CA THR A 122 -6.07 -5.96 7.42
C THR A 122 -5.75 -4.92 8.49
N LEU A 123 -4.82 -4.01 8.20
CA LEU A 123 -4.48 -2.90 9.09
C LEU A 123 -5.38 -1.71 8.80
N SER A 124 -5.77 -0.94 9.81
CA SER A 124 -6.47 0.32 9.60
C SER A 124 -6.17 1.34 10.68
N GLN A 125 -6.18 2.63 10.30
CA GLN A 125 -5.99 3.75 11.20
C GLN A 125 -6.76 4.97 10.71
N ASN A 126 -7.46 5.65 11.63
CA ASN A 126 -8.09 6.92 11.35
C ASN A 126 -7.10 8.06 11.56
N VAL A 127 -7.13 9.04 10.66
CA VAL A 127 -6.21 10.19 10.67
C VAL A 127 -6.94 11.46 10.29
N LYS A 128 -6.66 12.55 11.00
CA LYS A 128 -7.12 13.90 10.64
C LYS A 128 -6.01 14.63 9.89
N VAL A 129 -6.33 15.14 8.71
CA VAL A 129 -5.42 15.85 7.81
C VAL A 129 -5.76 17.33 7.83
N SER A 130 -4.80 18.16 8.29
CA SER A 130 -4.84 19.63 8.23
C SER A 130 -3.55 20.22 7.65
N SER A 131 -2.55 19.38 7.45
CA SER A 131 -1.25 19.65 6.83
C SER A 131 -0.72 18.32 6.29
N ALA A 132 0.44 18.31 5.63
CA ALA A 132 1.10 17.06 5.22
C ALA A 132 1.25 16.10 6.42
N ARG A 133 0.84 14.84 6.24
CA ARG A 133 0.77 13.85 7.32
C ARG A 133 1.29 12.49 6.88
N THR A 134 2.06 11.86 7.76
CA THR A 134 2.45 10.44 7.62
C THR A 134 1.82 9.65 8.75
N VAL A 135 1.22 8.51 8.43
CA VAL A 135 0.73 7.51 9.38
C VAL A 135 1.57 6.24 9.23
N LYS A 136 2.01 5.68 10.35
CA LYS A 136 2.75 4.42 10.38
C LYS A 136 1.78 3.29 10.71
N LEU A 137 1.74 2.27 9.83
CA LEU A 137 0.99 1.04 10.06
C LEU A 137 1.98 -0.11 10.16
N THR A 138 1.87 -0.87 11.24
CA THR A 138 2.75 -2.02 11.51
C THR A 138 1.91 -3.29 11.51
N GLY A 139 2.28 -4.25 10.66
CA GLY A 139 1.58 -5.52 10.53
C GLY A 139 2.45 -6.71 10.88
N GLU A 140 1.85 -7.71 11.53
CA GLU A 140 2.47 -9.03 11.66
C GLU A 140 2.43 -9.74 10.31
N ILE A 141 3.56 -10.33 9.91
CA ILE A 141 3.65 -11.05 8.64
C ILE A 141 3.73 -12.55 8.82
N LEU A 142 3.32 -13.28 7.78
CA LEU A 142 3.52 -14.72 7.65
C LEU A 142 4.79 -14.98 6.84
N GLU A 143 5.65 -15.83 7.39
CA GLU A 143 6.84 -16.33 6.73
C GLU A 143 6.57 -17.68 6.06
N THR A 144 7.14 -17.88 4.87
CA THR A 144 7.04 -19.17 4.19
C THR A 144 8.08 -20.11 4.75
N VAL A 145 7.61 -21.24 5.29
CA VAL A 145 8.45 -22.29 5.84
C VAL A 145 8.27 -23.54 5.01
N GLN A 146 9.35 -24.06 4.45
CA GLN A 146 9.37 -25.31 3.68
C GLN A 146 10.19 -26.37 4.41
N ILE A 147 9.60 -27.54 4.60
CA ILE A 147 10.28 -28.70 5.17
C ILE A 147 10.36 -29.77 4.08
N VAL A 148 11.60 -30.11 3.72
CA VAL A 148 11.91 -31.15 2.72
C VAL A 148 12.27 -32.42 3.46
N VAL A 149 11.50 -33.48 3.24
CA VAL A 149 11.69 -34.78 3.90
C VAL A 149 12.40 -35.75 2.97
N THR A 150 13.46 -36.38 3.45
CA THR A 150 14.27 -37.35 2.71
C THR A 150 14.50 -38.60 3.56
N ASN A 151 14.85 -39.72 2.92
CA ASN A 151 15.41 -40.88 3.61
C ASN A 151 16.94 -40.77 3.75
N SER A 152 17.58 -41.75 4.38
CA SER A 152 19.03 -41.85 4.58
C SER A 152 19.87 -41.94 3.29
N TYR A 153 19.24 -42.25 2.14
CA TYR A 153 19.88 -42.26 0.82
C TYR A 153 19.68 -40.90 0.09
N GLY A 154 19.05 -39.90 0.74
CA GLY A 154 18.76 -38.61 0.15
C GLY A 154 17.55 -38.59 -0.81
N ALA A 155 16.81 -39.72 -0.95
CA ALA A 155 15.61 -39.74 -1.77
C ALA A 155 14.46 -38.98 -1.09
N LEU A 156 13.73 -38.21 -1.90
CA LEU A 156 12.60 -37.41 -1.45
C LEU A 156 11.43 -38.29 -1.03
N LEU A 157 10.84 -38.05 0.12
CA LEU A 157 9.71 -38.78 0.66
C LEU A 157 8.40 -38.03 0.43
N SER A 158 7.60 -38.56 -0.50
CA SER A 158 6.21 -38.17 -0.70
C SER A 158 5.31 -38.89 0.32
N GLY A 159 4.23 -38.22 0.77
CA GLY A 159 3.29 -38.78 1.71
C GLY A 159 3.71 -38.72 3.19
N ALA A 160 4.83 -38.10 3.51
CA ALA A 160 5.19 -37.79 4.89
C ALA A 160 4.26 -36.70 5.46
N ILE A 161 3.80 -36.88 6.69
CA ILE A 161 2.98 -35.91 7.41
C ILE A 161 3.89 -35.03 8.27
N VAL A 162 3.90 -33.78 7.97
CA VAL A 162 4.61 -32.73 8.75
C VAL A 162 3.61 -31.91 9.55
N THR A 163 3.78 -31.81 10.85
CA THR A 163 2.91 -31.05 11.75
C THR A 163 3.71 -29.93 12.41
N VAL A 164 3.27 -28.68 12.23
CA VAL A 164 3.88 -27.48 12.83
C VAL A 164 2.79 -26.55 13.35
N GLY A 165 2.87 -26.11 14.59
CA GLY A 165 1.91 -25.18 15.18
C GLY A 165 0.45 -25.66 15.11
N GLY A 166 0.23 -26.97 15.25
CA GLY A 166 -1.09 -27.59 15.16
C GLY A 166 -1.65 -27.77 13.75
N LYS A 167 -0.92 -27.37 12.71
CA LYS A 167 -1.29 -27.60 11.30
C LYS A 167 -0.48 -28.77 10.72
N SER A 168 -1.14 -29.66 9.99
CA SER A 168 -0.50 -30.78 9.32
C SER A 168 -0.56 -30.62 7.81
N VAL A 169 0.56 -30.85 7.14
CA VAL A 169 0.71 -30.83 5.68
C VAL A 169 1.39 -32.12 5.26
N THR A 170 0.89 -32.75 4.20
CA THR A 170 1.50 -33.93 3.61
C THR A 170 2.48 -33.52 2.51
N THR A 171 3.69 -34.12 2.50
CA THR A 171 4.69 -33.82 1.47
C THR A 171 4.24 -34.29 0.09
N GLY A 172 4.49 -33.45 -0.93
CA GLY A 172 4.26 -33.77 -2.33
C GLY A 172 5.33 -34.70 -2.93
N MET A 173 5.30 -34.87 -4.25
CA MET A 173 6.31 -35.70 -4.98
C MET A 173 7.72 -35.14 -4.84
N ASP A 174 7.86 -33.84 -4.58
CA ASP A 174 9.12 -33.14 -4.30
C ASP A 174 9.58 -33.26 -2.84
N GLY A 175 8.91 -34.10 -2.05
CA GLY A 175 9.19 -34.30 -0.62
C GLY A 175 8.97 -33.06 0.25
N THR A 176 8.27 -32.02 -0.27
CA THR A 176 8.15 -30.72 0.42
C THR A 176 6.77 -30.55 1.06
N ALA A 177 6.77 -30.11 2.33
CA ALA A 177 5.61 -29.56 3.03
C ALA A 177 5.84 -28.06 3.26
N SER A 178 4.87 -27.21 2.86
CA SER A 178 4.96 -25.75 2.96
C SER A 178 3.94 -25.21 3.96
N PHE A 179 4.39 -24.27 4.79
CA PHE A 179 3.60 -23.61 5.81
C PHE A 179 3.74 -22.09 5.69
N SER A 180 2.68 -21.39 6.07
CA SER A 180 2.72 -19.94 6.34
C SER A 180 2.59 -19.76 7.85
N LEU A 181 3.64 -19.28 8.50
CA LEU A 181 3.76 -19.18 9.95
C LEU A 181 4.16 -17.76 10.37
N LYS A 182 3.65 -17.29 11.51
CA LYS A 182 4.19 -16.08 12.16
C LYS A 182 5.64 -16.37 12.60
N ARG A 183 6.42 -15.31 12.79
CA ARG A 183 7.73 -15.43 13.45
C ARG A 183 7.57 -16.01 14.85
N GLY A 184 8.48 -16.89 15.23
CA GLY A 184 8.43 -17.56 16.53
C GLY A 184 9.18 -18.89 16.55
N ASN A 185 9.20 -19.54 17.71
CA ASN A 185 9.81 -20.86 17.89
C ASN A 185 8.73 -21.94 17.82
N TYR A 186 8.92 -22.87 16.91
CA TYR A 186 8.02 -24.01 16.69
C TYR A 186 8.78 -25.33 16.88
N VAL A 187 8.02 -26.39 17.02
CA VAL A 187 8.50 -27.76 16.88
C VAL A 187 7.76 -28.39 15.71
N ALA A 188 8.49 -28.84 14.71
CA ALA A 188 7.95 -29.64 13.65
C ALA A 188 8.03 -31.11 14.05
N GLN A 189 6.92 -31.86 13.86
CA GLN A 189 6.88 -33.32 13.97
C GLN A 189 6.70 -33.90 12.58
N ILE A 190 7.55 -34.85 12.23
CA ILE A 190 7.57 -35.46 10.91
C ILE A 190 7.38 -36.98 11.04
N ALA A 191 6.31 -37.48 10.45
CA ALA A 191 5.99 -38.91 10.42
C ALA A 191 5.81 -39.41 8.99
N CYS A 192 6.36 -40.56 8.69
CA CYS A 192 6.17 -41.24 7.41
C CYS A 192 6.09 -42.74 7.65
N THR A 193 5.20 -43.46 6.94
CA THR A 193 5.05 -44.91 7.06
C THR A 193 6.38 -45.60 6.77
N GLY A 194 6.81 -46.50 7.65
CA GLY A 194 8.07 -47.21 7.53
C GLY A 194 9.31 -46.50 8.10
N TYR A 195 9.14 -45.33 8.70
CA TYR A 195 10.21 -44.55 9.28
C TYR A 195 9.91 -44.17 10.75
N ALA A 196 10.95 -43.95 11.52
CA ALA A 196 10.79 -43.38 12.88
C ALA A 196 10.38 -41.90 12.82
N THR A 197 9.41 -41.52 13.66
CA THR A 197 8.99 -40.12 13.78
C THR A 197 10.15 -39.23 14.26
N GLN A 198 10.35 -38.11 13.60
CA GLN A 198 11.38 -37.10 13.95
C GLN A 198 10.74 -35.84 14.47
N SER A 199 11.48 -35.14 15.31
CA SER A 199 11.12 -33.78 15.80
C SER A 199 12.26 -32.82 15.48
N LEU A 200 11.90 -31.63 14.94
CA LEU A 200 12.83 -30.57 14.58
C LEU A 200 12.46 -29.28 15.30
N GLN A 201 13.43 -28.65 15.98
CA GLN A 201 13.26 -27.28 16.46
C GLN A 201 13.31 -26.34 15.28
N LEU A 202 12.30 -25.45 15.17
CA LEU A 202 12.07 -24.62 14.01
C LEU A 202 11.94 -23.15 14.43
N PRO A 203 13.07 -22.43 14.58
CA PRO A 203 13.05 -20.99 14.86
C PRO A 203 12.72 -20.22 13.57
N VAL A 204 11.49 -19.73 13.44
CA VAL A 204 11.03 -18.95 12.29
C VAL A 204 11.34 -17.48 12.56
N THR A 205 12.41 -16.98 11.98
CA THR A 205 12.82 -15.55 12.02
C THR A 205 12.63 -14.85 10.69
N GLY A 206 12.34 -15.62 9.64
CA GLY A 206 12.11 -15.23 8.25
C GLY A 206 11.70 -16.46 7.45
N SER A 207 11.47 -16.31 6.16
CA SER A 207 11.21 -17.44 5.27
C SER A 207 12.40 -18.39 5.25
N LEU A 208 12.14 -19.68 5.42
CA LEU A 208 13.20 -20.67 5.54
C LEU A 208 12.84 -21.98 4.84
N ARG A 209 13.87 -22.76 4.51
CA ARG A 209 13.75 -24.12 3.96
C ARG A 209 14.68 -25.06 4.73
N GLU A 210 14.07 -26.02 5.39
CA GLU A 210 14.80 -27.01 6.21
C GLU A 210 14.68 -28.39 5.57
N ARG A 211 15.73 -29.19 5.74
CA ARG A 211 15.73 -30.60 5.30
C ARG A 211 15.78 -31.52 6.51
N VAL A 212 14.91 -32.53 6.49
CA VAL A 212 14.84 -33.55 7.54
C VAL A 212 15.04 -34.94 6.92
N GLU A 213 15.98 -35.68 7.46
CA GLU A 213 16.25 -37.06 7.10
C GLU A 213 15.52 -38.01 8.06
N LEU A 214 14.68 -38.86 7.54
CA LEU A 214 14.06 -39.98 8.29
C LEU A 214 14.87 -41.26 8.18
N LYS A 215 14.95 -41.98 9.31
CA LYS A 215 15.67 -43.25 9.43
C LYS A 215 14.74 -44.39 9.79
#